data_8a3f351e40c6adfa78267179f64ec1ce
#
_entry.id   8a3f351e40c6adfa78267179f64ec1ce
#
_cell.length_a   1.000
_cell.length_b   1.000
_cell.length_c   1.000
_cell.angle_alpha   90.00
_cell.angle_beta   90.00
_cell.angle_gamma   90.00
#
_symmetry.space_group_name_H-M   'P 1'
#
loop_
_entity.id
_entity.type
_entity.pdbx_description
1 polymer ?
#
loop_
_entity_poly.entity_id
_entity_poly.type
_entity_poly.pdbx_seq_one_letter_code
_entity_poly.pdbx_strand_id
1 'polypeptide(L)'
;MQLTTTISVLLGSALALSMCGCGKDKTADAPKTDMQPKEMSPDHIVAMVNGTPLTWANMERRAMGYLKDDIEVNHLAVPTNRMEEAKEHFRRRSISAFVFKTVMMDEAANQKIALAEVDRLDGLRALEVTLKSRNWTTNDFFQKGPMGEAVMRQEFEDGLVIDKLLKRNVREKLKIGDEDIANLTAALEATNQTVFVKLEGIRKQLLDGADFADTARNVSEDESAKKGGDLGEFTRGKMLRDFEAPAFTQEVGAVGPIIRTRYGYHVLKVTARTPAVPATDSSPAVPETVRLSHILLKTVPIDHKRITDTIARQKYNEGVDVYFRDLKAKARIECLLYKDMTF
;
A
#
# COMPACT_ATOMS: atom_id res chain seq x y z
N MET A 1 -14.55 -2.50 -2.24
CA MET A 1 -13.53 -1.55 -2.73
C MET A 1 -14.13 -0.17 -3.02
N GLN A 2 -15.02 0.28 -2.16
CA GLN A 2 -15.72 1.55 -2.28
C GLN A 2 -15.15 2.53 -1.27
N LEU A 3 -14.88 3.76 -1.64
CA LEU A 3 -14.54 4.92 -0.81
C LEU A 3 -13.16 5.00 -0.12
N THR A 4 -12.31 4.01 -0.16
CA THR A 4 -10.94 4.15 0.40
C THR A 4 -10.09 5.17 -0.37
N THR A 5 -10.41 5.39 -1.65
CA THR A 5 -9.67 6.33 -2.51
C THR A 5 -10.00 7.79 -2.18
N THR A 6 -11.27 8.10 -1.93
CA THR A 6 -11.74 9.48 -1.65
C THR A 6 -11.27 9.96 -0.29
N ILE A 7 -11.28 9.07 0.71
CA ILE A 7 -10.79 9.37 2.06
C ILE A 7 -9.26 9.50 2.06
N SER A 8 -8.55 8.78 1.19
CA SER A 8 -7.11 8.95 0.98
C SER A 8 -6.76 10.32 0.40
N VAL A 9 -7.59 10.88 -0.48
CA VAL A 9 -7.43 12.27 -0.97
C VAL A 9 -7.70 13.26 0.15
N LEU A 10 -8.70 13.02 1.01
CA LEU A 10 -9.04 13.86 2.16
C LEU A 10 -8.00 13.79 3.29
N LEU A 11 -7.40 12.62 3.50
CA LEU A 11 -6.37 12.39 4.54
C LEU A 11 -4.95 12.71 4.06
N GLY A 12 -4.78 13.26 2.86
CA GLY A 12 -3.47 13.62 2.35
C GLY A 12 -2.56 12.44 1.98
N SER A 13 -3.10 11.19 1.93
CA SER A 13 -2.30 10.01 1.69
C SER A 13 -2.24 9.60 0.21
N ALA A 14 -1.06 9.19 -0.20
CA ALA A 14 -0.65 8.39 -1.37
C ALA A 14 -1.22 8.70 -2.77
N LEU A 15 -2.52 8.99 -2.97
CA LEU A 15 -3.05 9.23 -4.31
C LEU A 15 -2.64 10.58 -4.89
N ALA A 16 -2.55 11.64 -4.08
CA ALA A 16 -2.02 12.93 -4.54
C ALA A 16 -0.54 12.86 -4.89
N LEU A 17 0.21 11.90 -4.32
CA LEU A 17 1.63 11.65 -4.64
C LEU A 17 1.82 10.90 -5.97
N SER A 18 0.85 10.06 -6.36
CA SER A 18 0.89 9.33 -7.65
C SER A 18 0.45 10.21 -8.82
N MET A 19 -0.49 11.14 -8.58
CA MET A 19 -1.10 11.97 -9.62
C MET A 19 -0.29 13.21 -10.01
N CYS A 20 0.57 13.72 -9.15
CA CYS A 20 1.59 14.69 -9.53
C CYS A 20 2.84 13.90 -9.87
N GLY A 21 3.25 13.87 -11.14
CA GLY A 21 4.45 13.23 -11.64
C GLY A 21 5.77 13.72 -10.99
N CYS A 22 5.80 13.80 -9.68
CA CYS A 22 7.00 13.88 -8.87
C CYS A 22 7.69 12.53 -8.97
N GLY A 23 8.40 12.33 -10.08
CA GLY A 23 9.42 11.30 -10.19
C GLY A 23 10.28 11.36 -8.93
N LYS A 24 10.87 10.22 -8.58
CA LYS A 24 11.88 10.11 -7.51
C LYS A 24 12.91 11.22 -7.70
N ASP A 25 12.68 12.38 -7.15
CA ASP A 25 13.63 13.47 -7.17
C ASP A 25 14.84 13.04 -6.35
N LYS A 26 15.89 12.70 -7.09
CA LYS A 26 17.24 12.80 -6.59
C LYS A 26 17.41 14.24 -6.13
N THR A 27 17.87 14.41 -4.90
CA THR A 27 18.30 15.67 -4.28
C THR A 27 18.88 16.64 -5.29
N ALA A 28 18.04 17.50 -5.88
CA ALA A 28 18.47 18.69 -6.59
C ALA A 28 18.19 19.87 -5.65
N ASP A 29 19.15 20.80 -5.56
CA ASP A 29 19.01 22.04 -4.81
C ASP A 29 17.69 22.70 -5.14
N ALA A 30 16.84 22.89 -4.13
CA ALA A 30 15.53 23.51 -4.30
C ALA A 30 15.73 24.95 -4.84
N PRO A 31 15.11 25.32 -5.97
CA PRO A 31 15.20 26.68 -6.47
C PRO A 31 14.62 27.66 -5.44
N LYS A 32 15.37 28.69 -5.16
CA LYS A 32 15.00 29.72 -4.18
C LYS A 32 13.80 30.50 -4.70
N THR A 33 12.77 30.68 -3.88
CA THR A 33 11.71 31.65 -4.12
C THR A 33 12.28 33.06 -4.04
N ASP A 34 11.80 33.99 -4.88
CA ASP A 34 12.24 35.38 -4.86
C ASP A 34 11.82 36.15 -3.58
N MET A 35 10.87 35.59 -2.78
CA MET A 35 10.41 36.14 -1.51
C MET A 35 10.52 35.16 -0.36
N GLN A 36 10.92 35.66 0.82
CA GLN A 36 10.97 34.85 2.05
C GLN A 36 9.54 34.63 2.59
N PRO A 37 9.18 33.41 3.07
CA PRO A 37 7.87 33.12 3.63
C PRO A 37 7.40 34.05 4.75
N LYS A 38 8.31 34.69 5.46
CA LYS A 38 8.02 35.66 6.56
C LYS A 38 7.49 37.00 6.08
N GLU A 39 7.57 37.33 4.79
CA GLU A 39 7.22 38.61 4.22
C GLU A 39 5.87 38.63 3.48
N MET A 40 5.21 37.44 3.39
CA MET A 40 3.96 37.33 2.65
C MET A 40 2.75 37.68 3.51
N SER A 41 1.90 38.59 3.00
CA SER A 41 0.61 38.82 3.63
C SER A 41 -0.31 37.63 3.55
N PRO A 42 -1.24 37.44 4.50
CA PRO A 42 -2.20 36.32 4.48
C PRO A 42 -3.00 36.21 3.19
N ASP A 43 -3.33 37.34 2.57
CA ASP A 43 -4.15 37.43 1.35
C ASP A 43 -3.34 37.39 0.05
N HIS A 44 -1.99 37.25 0.16
CA HIS A 44 -1.14 37.13 -1.03
C HIS A 44 -1.54 35.92 -1.85
N ILE A 45 -1.82 36.11 -3.14
CA ILE A 45 -2.23 35.03 -4.04
C ILE A 45 -0.98 34.28 -4.48
N VAL A 46 -0.93 32.98 -4.19
CA VAL A 46 0.20 32.08 -4.48
C VAL A 46 -0.04 31.18 -5.70
N ALA A 47 -1.29 30.96 -6.05
CA ALA A 47 -1.68 30.26 -7.27
C ALA A 47 -3.10 30.69 -7.69
N MET A 48 -3.41 30.51 -8.98
CA MET A 48 -4.74 30.75 -9.54
C MET A 48 -5.11 29.62 -10.51
N VAL A 49 -6.34 29.12 -10.41
CA VAL A 49 -6.87 28.08 -11.30
C VAL A 49 -8.24 28.53 -11.80
N ASN A 50 -8.39 28.73 -13.10
CA ASN A 50 -9.63 29.20 -13.75
C ASN A 50 -10.23 30.46 -13.10
N GLY A 51 -9.40 31.36 -12.58
CA GLY A 51 -9.83 32.57 -11.87
C GLY A 51 -10.08 32.36 -10.37
N THR A 52 -10.03 31.12 -9.85
CA THR A 52 -10.13 30.83 -8.41
C THR A 52 -8.76 31.01 -7.75
N PRO A 53 -8.58 31.94 -6.77
CA PRO A 53 -7.30 32.17 -6.14
C PRO A 53 -7.02 31.20 -4.98
N LEU A 54 -5.76 30.85 -4.80
CA LEU A 54 -5.23 30.27 -3.57
C LEU A 54 -4.39 31.35 -2.86
N THR A 55 -4.80 31.73 -1.65
CA THR A 55 -4.05 32.66 -0.84
C THR A 55 -2.96 31.98 -0.03
N TRP A 56 -1.93 32.75 0.38
CA TRP A 56 -0.86 32.28 1.26
C TRP A 56 -1.42 31.63 2.53
N ALA A 57 -2.34 32.29 3.22
CA ALA A 57 -2.93 31.77 4.45
C ALA A 57 -3.63 30.43 4.26
N ASN A 58 -4.36 30.25 3.15
CA ASN A 58 -5.04 29.00 2.86
C ASN A 58 -4.07 27.89 2.46
N MET A 59 -3.06 28.19 1.67
CA MET A 59 -2.00 27.27 1.29
C MET A 59 -1.22 26.81 2.52
N GLU A 60 -0.77 27.74 3.36
CA GLU A 60 0.05 27.45 4.56
C GLU A 60 -0.75 26.64 5.58
N ARG A 61 -2.01 26.97 5.84
CA ARG A 61 -2.89 26.21 6.71
C ARG A 61 -3.00 24.74 6.28
N ARG A 62 -3.20 24.51 4.98
CA ARG A 62 -3.27 23.14 4.42
C ARG A 62 -1.94 22.43 4.51
N ALA A 63 -0.86 23.11 4.15
CA ALA A 63 0.50 22.56 4.18
C ALA A 63 0.88 22.11 5.60
N MET A 64 0.66 22.97 6.58
CA MET A 64 0.94 22.66 7.98
C MET A 64 0.01 21.58 8.53
N GLY A 65 -1.24 21.56 8.07
CA GLY A 65 -2.18 20.49 8.39
C GLY A 65 -1.69 19.11 7.89
N TYR A 66 -1.24 19.03 6.63
CA TYR A 66 -0.69 17.79 6.07
C TYR A 66 0.59 17.35 6.78
N LEU A 67 1.51 18.29 7.07
CA LEU A 67 2.73 18.00 7.80
C LEU A 67 2.43 17.44 9.20
N LYS A 68 1.49 18.07 9.91
CA LYS A 68 1.06 17.62 11.24
C LYS A 68 0.47 16.21 11.20
N ASP A 69 -0.41 15.93 10.24
CA ASP A 69 -1.03 14.60 10.08
C ASP A 69 0.03 13.54 9.76
N ASP A 70 0.99 13.84 8.88
CA ASP A 70 2.07 12.90 8.56
C ASP A 70 2.99 12.62 9.77
N ILE A 71 3.27 13.62 10.61
CA ILE A 71 4.07 13.43 11.83
C ILE A 71 3.29 12.64 12.88
N GLU A 72 2.04 13.05 13.18
CA GLU A 72 1.28 12.49 14.31
C GLU A 72 0.64 11.13 13.98
N VAL A 73 0.20 10.94 12.74
CA VAL A 73 -0.56 9.75 12.33
C VAL A 73 0.27 8.76 11.54
N ASN A 74 1.07 9.26 10.59
CA ASN A 74 1.92 8.39 9.75
C ASN A 74 3.32 8.18 10.33
N HIS A 75 3.58 8.75 11.53
CA HIS A 75 4.85 8.63 12.26
C HIS A 75 6.06 9.09 11.43
N LEU A 76 5.88 10.13 10.61
CA LEU A 76 6.97 10.74 9.84
C LEU A 76 7.97 11.38 10.78
N ALA A 77 9.18 10.85 10.82
CA ALA A 77 10.28 11.45 11.60
C ALA A 77 10.94 12.56 10.77
N VAL A 78 10.71 13.82 11.15
CA VAL A 78 11.37 14.98 10.52
C VAL A 78 12.44 15.53 11.47
N PRO A 79 13.74 15.42 11.13
CA PRO A 79 14.81 16.04 11.91
C PRO A 79 14.64 17.57 11.98
N THR A 80 14.96 18.18 13.12
CA THR A 80 14.77 19.63 13.33
C THR A 80 15.48 20.50 12.28
N ASN A 81 16.66 20.07 11.85
CA ASN A 81 17.43 20.77 10.81
C ASN A 81 16.85 20.65 9.39
N ARG A 82 15.86 19.75 9.19
CA ARG A 82 15.16 19.58 7.91
C ARG A 82 13.69 20.03 7.95
N MET A 83 13.27 20.68 9.02
CA MET A 83 11.88 21.11 9.19
C MET A 83 11.43 22.10 8.11
N GLU A 84 12.28 23.07 7.72
CA GLU A 84 11.93 24.02 6.65
C GLU A 84 11.82 23.36 5.28
N GLU A 85 12.66 22.39 4.99
CA GLU A 85 12.56 21.57 3.76
C GLU A 85 11.25 20.77 3.75
N ALA A 86 10.87 20.18 4.89
CA ALA A 86 9.58 19.50 5.02
C ALA A 86 8.40 20.46 4.80
N LYS A 87 8.41 21.63 5.43
CA LYS A 87 7.35 22.65 5.23
C LYS A 87 7.24 23.05 3.75
N GLU A 88 8.38 23.25 3.10
CA GLU A 88 8.43 23.59 1.67
C GLU A 88 7.80 22.49 0.80
N HIS A 89 8.12 21.22 1.07
CA HIS A 89 7.51 20.08 0.41
C HIS A 89 5.97 20.10 0.57
N PHE A 90 5.47 20.34 1.78
CA PHE A 90 4.04 20.37 2.04
C PHE A 90 3.33 21.60 1.46
N ARG A 91 4.01 22.74 1.32
CA ARG A 91 3.49 23.92 0.59
C ARG A 91 3.27 23.57 -0.89
N ARG A 92 4.25 22.98 -1.56
CA ARG A 92 4.13 22.52 -2.95
C ARG A 92 3.01 21.49 -3.10
N ARG A 93 2.91 20.54 -2.18
CA ARG A 93 1.82 19.57 -2.12
C ARG A 93 0.45 20.23 -1.96
N SER A 94 0.35 21.27 -1.14
CA SER A 94 -0.89 22.05 -0.95
C SER A 94 -1.34 22.73 -2.23
N ILE A 95 -0.41 23.33 -3.01
CA ILE A 95 -0.71 23.92 -4.31
C ILE A 95 -1.19 22.87 -5.30
N SER A 96 -0.49 21.74 -5.41
CA SER A 96 -0.90 20.64 -6.29
C SER A 96 -2.30 20.08 -5.95
N ALA A 97 -2.58 19.92 -4.66
CA ALA A 97 -3.89 19.50 -4.18
C ALA A 97 -5.00 20.53 -4.50
N PHE A 98 -4.68 21.83 -4.41
CA PHE A 98 -5.59 22.91 -4.80
C PHE A 98 -5.89 22.87 -6.30
N VAL A 99 -4.87 22.72 -7.14
CA VAL A 99 -5.04 22.60 -8.60
C VAL A 99 -5.95 21.40 -8.94
N PHE A 100 -5.62 20.23 -8.40
CA PHE A 100 -6.43 19.02 -8.61
C PHE A 100 -7.89 19.26 -8.20
N LYS A 101 -8.12 19.71 -6.97
CA LYS A 101 -9.45 19.94 -6.43
C LYS A 101 -10.24 20.94 -7.28
N THR A 102 -9.65 22.09 -7.61
CA THR A 102 -10.36 23.14 -8.36
C THR A 102 -10.73 22.67 -9.75
N VAL A 103 -9.83 22.06 -10.49
CA VAL A 103 -10.10 21.51 -11.83
C VAL A 103 -11.22 20.45 -11.79
N MET A 104 -11.19 19.56 -10.78
CA MET A 104 -12.21 18.51 -10.65
C MET A 104 -13.58 19.07 -10.22
N MET A 105 -13.60 20.09 -9.35
CA MET A 105 -14.85 20.74 -8.92
C MET A 105 -15.46 21.56 -10.05
N ASP A 106 -14.66 22.25 -10.87
CA ASP A 106 -15.14 22.97 -12.06
C ASP A 106 -15.81 21.98 -13.03
N GLU A 107 -15.18 20.83 -13.27
CA GLU A 107 -15.74 19.81 -14.14
C GLU A 107 -17.01 19.18 -13.54
N ALA A 108 -17.03 18.96 -12.22
CA ALA A 108 -18.23 18.49 -11.53
C ALA A 108 -19.40 19.48 -11.68
N ALA A 109 -19.13 20.78 -11.59
CA ALA A 109 -20.11 21.83 -11.83
C ALA A 109 -20.60 21.84 -13.29
N ASN A 110 -19.69 21.73 -14.28
CA ASN A 110 -20.01 21.63 -15.71
C ASN A 110 -20.94 20.43 -16.00
N GLN A 111 -20.67 19.28 -15.34
CA GLN A 111 -21.49 18.06 -15.47
C GLN A 111 -22.72 18.05 -14.55
N LYS A 112 -22.95 19.11 -13.78
CA LYS A 112 -24.07 19.23 -12.81
C LYS A 112 -24.10 18.05 -11.82
N ILE A 113 -22.93 17.64 -11.31
CA ILE A 113 -22.83 16.61 -10.28
C ILE A 113 -23.35 17.20 -8.97
N ALA A 114 -24.40 16.61 -8.42
CA ALA A 114 -24.97 16.97 -7.13
C ALA A 114 -24.99 15.76 -6.20
N LEU A 115 -24.75 15.99 -4.90
CA LEU A 115 -24.84 14.96 -3.87
C LEU A 115 -26.30 14.79 -3.45
N ALA A 116 -26.76 13.55 -3.43
CA ALA A 116 -27.98 13.17 -2.74
C ALA A 116 -27.66 12.86 -1.26
N GLU A 117 -28.67 12.76 -0.42
CA GLU A 117 -28.49 12.42 1.00
C GLU A 117 -27.84 11.03 1.17
N VAL A 118 -28.19 10.09 0.30
CA VAL A 118 -27.58 8.76 0.30
C VAL A 118 -26.07 8.81 0.05
N ASP A 119 -25.57 9.71 -0.82
CA ASP A 119 -24.14 9.87 -1.08
C ASP A 119 -23.39 10.32 0.19
N ARG A 120 -23.99 11.23 0.97
CA ARG A 120 -23.44 11.71 2.24
C ARG A 120 -23.41 10.63 3.31
N LEU A 121 -24.51 9.89 3.46
CA LEU A 121 -24.60 8.80 4.43
C LEU A 121 -23.60 7.68 4.11
N ASP A 122 -23.46 7.30 2.86
CA ASP A 122 -22.47 6.31 2.45
C ASP A 122 -21.05 6.81 2.63
N GLY A 123 -20.80 8.09 2.36
CA GLY A 123 -19.52 8.74 2.63
C GLY A 123 -19.17 8.74 4.12
N LEU A 124 -20.10 9.06 5.00
CA LEU A 124 -19.89 9.03 6.45
C LEU A 124 -19.62 7.61 6.96
N ARG A 125 -20.36 6.60 6.47
CA ARG A 125 -20.09 5.18 6.82
C ARG A 125 -18.69 4.74 6.40
N ALA A 126 -18.26 5.13 5.22
CA ALA A 126 -16.93 4.79 4.73
C ALA A 126 -15.82 5.51 5.51
N LEU A 127 -16.06 6.78 5.88
CA LEU A 127 -15.17 7.52 6.77
C LEU A 127 -15.06 6.81 8.12
N GLU A 128 -16.17 6.41 8.73
CA GLU A 128 -16.19 5.68 9.99
C GLU A 128 -15.35 4.40 9.95
N VAL A 129 -15.51 3.60 8.88
CA VAL A 129 -14.70 2.37 8.69
C VAL A 129 -13.21 2.69 8.65
N THR A 130 -12.83 3.78 7.97
CA THR A 130 -11.42 4.19 7.87
C THR A 130 -10.86 4.68 9.20
N LEU A 131 -11.67 5.40 9.97
CA LEU A 131 -11.27 5.98 11.26
C LEU A 131 -11.15 4.95 12.39
N LYS A 132 -11.73 3.75 12.25
CA LYS A 132 -11.62 2.67 13.24
C LYS A 132 -10.17 2.29 13.56
N SER A 133 -9.29 2.30 12.56
CA SER A 133 -7.87 2.00 12.77
C SER A 133 -7.13 3.04 13.60
N ARG A 134 -7.70 4.25 13.73
CA ARG A 134 -7.15 5.39 14.48
C ARG A 134 -7.86 5.60 15.83
N ASN A 135 -8.84 4.78 16.19
CA ASN A 135 -9.74 5.01 17.34
C ASN A 135 -10.44 6.39 17.29
N TRP A 136 -10.74 6.89 16.12
CA TRP A 136 -11.43 8.15 15.90
C TRP A 136 -12.88 7.92 15.50
N THR A 137 -13.77 8.81 15.97
CA THR A 137 -15.13 8.95 15.44
C THR A 137 -15.15 9.92 14.26
N THR A 138 -16.24 9.94 13.50
CA THR A 138 -16.47 10.96 12.46
C THR A 138 -16.48 12.37 13.05
N ASN A 139 -17.00 12.53 14.27
CA ASN A 139 -16.99 13.81 14.98
C ASN A 139 -15.56 14.24 15.33
N ASP A 140 -14.72 13.33 15.85
CA ASP A 140 -13.30 13.61 16.09
C ASP A 140 -12.59 14.07 14.83
N PHE A 141 -12.85 13.42 13.68
CA PHE A 141 -12.28 13.80 12.40
C PHE A 141 -12.59 15.25 12.02
N PHE A 142 -13.84 15.66 12.17
CA PHE A 142 -14.21 17.04 11.85
C PHE A 142 -13.71 18.06 12.86
N GLN A 143 -13.80 17.77 14.15
CA GLN A 143 -13.46 18.73 15.20
C GLN A 143 -11.96 18.84 15.47
N LYS A 144 -11.25 17.70 15.45
CA LYS A 144 -9.80 17.64 15.74
C LYS A 144 -8.93 17.70 14.49
N GLY A 145 -9.54 17.70 13.31
CA GLY A 145 -8.81 17.78 12.05
C GLY A 145 -7.95 19.06 11.95
N PRO A 146 -6.81 18.97 11.26
CA PRO A 146 -5.77 20.01 11.34
C PRO A 146 -6.16 21.36 10.71
N MET A 147 -7.23 21.41 9.93
CA MET A 147 -7.66 22.60 9.20
C MET A 147 -8.87 23.32 9.85
N GLY A 148 -9.37 22.80 10.95
CA GLY A 148 -10.57 23.29 11.62
C GLY A 148 -11.87 22.73 11.03
N GLU A 149 -12.92 22.61 11.86
CA GLU A 149 -14.14 21.87 11.57
C GLU A 149 -14.84 22.30 10.27
N ALA A 150 -15.02 23.59 10.06
CA ALA A 150 -15.72 24.11 8.88
C ALA A 150 -15.00 23.70 7.58
N VAL A 151 -13.67 23.81 7.57
CA VAL A 151 -12.86 23.43 6.39
C VAL A 151 -12.89 21.91 6.21
N MET A 152 -12.78 21.14 7.28
CA MET A 152 -12.81 19.67 7.21
C MET A 152 -14.16 19.16 6.66
N ARG A 153 -15.27 19.77 7.07
CA ARG A 153 -16.60 19.43 6.53
C ARG A 153 -16.73 19.78 5.04
N GLN A 154 -16.23 20.94 4.63
CA GLN A 154 -16.23 21.35 3.22
C GLN A 154 -15.35 20.41 2.37
N GLU A 155 -14.13 20.09 2.84
CA GLU A 155 -13.26 19.14 2.14
C GLU A 155 -13.91 17.76 1.99
N PHE A 156 -14.65 17.31 3.00
CA PHE A 156 -15.39 16.05 2.93
C PHE A 156 -16.50 16.09 1.84
N GLU A 157 -17.31 17.14 1.82
CA GLU A 157 -18.35 17.32 0.79
C GLU A 157 -17.73 17.40 -0.61
N ASP A 158 -16.68 18.22 -0.80
CA ASP A 158 -15.96 18.35 -2.07
C ASP A 158 -15.39 16.99 -2.52
N GLY A 159 -14.86 16.23 -1.58
CA GLY A 159 -14.36 14.88 -1.85
C GLY A 159 -15.44 13.92 -2.34
N LEU A 160 -16.63 13.98 -1.78
CA LEU A 160 -17.78 13.17 -2.26
C LEU A 160 -18.23 13.58 -3.67
N VAL A 161 -18.24 14.88 -3.98
CA VAL A 161 -18.52 15.37 -5.33
C VAL A 161 -17.51 14.84 -6.34
N ILE A 162 -16.21 14.93 -6.01
CA ILE A 162 -15.14 14.41 -6.85
C ILE A 162 -15.23 12.89 -7.02
N ASP A 163 -15.52 12.13 -5.94
CA ASP A 163 -15.71 10.67 -6.06
C ASP A 163 -16.88 10.32 -7.00
N LYS A 164 -17.98 11.05 -6.90
CA LYS A 164 -19.13 10.85 -7.78
C LYS A 164 -18.79 11.18 -9.24
N LEU A 165 -18.03 12.24 -9.49
CA LEU A 165 -17.50 12.59 -10.81
C LEU A 165 -16.62 11.48 -11.37
N LEU A 166 -15.65 11.00 -10.57
CA LEU A 166 -14.74 9.93 -10.96
C LEU A 166 -15.43 8.58 -11.12
N LYS A 167 -16.45 8.29 -10.31
CA LYS A 167 -17.27 7.11 -10.49
C LYS A 167 -17.90 7.10 -11.89
N ARG A 168 -18.55 8.19 -12.29
CA ARG A 168 -19.22 8.33 -13.59
C ARG A 168 -18.25 8.31 -14.77
N ASN A 169 -17.12 8.99 -14.67
CA ASN A 169 -16.24 9.24 -15.81
C ASN A 169 -15.08 8.24 -15.93
N VAL A 170 -14.72 7.57 -14.86
CA VAL A 170 -13.61 6.62 -14.81
C VAL A 170 -14.09 5.23 -14.40
N ARG A 171 -14.63 5.07 -13.17
CA ARG A 171 -14.91 3.75 -12.60
C ARG A 171 -15.97 2.96 -13.38
N GLU A 172 -17.06 3.59 -13.80
CA GLU A 172 -18.12 2.94 -14.58
C GLU A 172 -17.72 2.61 -16.02
N LYS A 173 -16.66 3.25 -16.53
CA LYS A 173 -16.11 2.99 -17.86
C LYS A 173 -14.98 1.97 -17.86
N LEU A 174 -14.51 1.57 -16.68
CA LEU A 174 -13.39 0.68 -16.52
C LEU A 174 -13.79 -0.74 -16.98
N LYS A 175 -12.98 -1.32 -17.85
CA LYS A 175 -13.13 -2.69 -18.31
C LYS A 175 -11.87 -3.49 -17.98
N ILE A 176 -12.06 -4.66 -17.38
CA ILE A 176 -11.00 -5.64 -17.15
C ILE A 176 -11.23 -6.77 -18.15
N GLY A 177 -10.30 -6.95 -19.05
CA GLY A 177 -10.34 -8.03 -20.03
C GLY A 177 -9.61 -9.28 -19.55
N ASP A 178 -9.86 -10.40 -20.21
CA ASP A 178 -9.16 -11.67 -19.93
C ASP A 178 -7.65 -11.53 -20.17
N GLU A 179 -7.23 -10.70 -21.11
CA GLU A 179 -5.82 -10.39 -21.39
C GLU A 179 -5.13 -9.71 -20.19
N ASP A 180 -5.80 -8.77 -19.53
CA ASP A 180 -5.26 -8.12 -18.33
C ASP A 180 -5.01 -9.13 -17.21
N ILE A 181 -5.96 -10.07 -17.03
CA ILE A 181 -5.87 -11.13 -16.04
C ILE A 181 -4.72 -12.08 -16.39
N ALA A 182 -4.65 -12.49 -17.66
CA ALA A 182 -3.60 -13.38 -18.14
C ALA A 182 -2.20 -12.76 -17.98
N ASN A 183 -2.03 -11.49 -18.38
CA ASN A 183 -0.76 -10.78 -18.29
C ASN A 183 -0.28 -10.64 -16.83
N LEU A 184 -1.16 -10.24 -15.90
CA LEU A 184 -0.77 -10.14 -14.49
C LEU A 184 -0.50 -11.51 -13.87
N THR A 185 -1.30 -12.53 -14.24
CA THR A 185 -1.06 -13.92 -13.79
C THR A 185 0.32 -14.39 -14.24
N ALA A 186 0.66 -14.24 -15.53
CA ALA A 186 1.96 -14.64 -16.06
C ALA A 186 3.13 -13.90 -15.39
N ALA A 187 2.97 -12.59 -15.09
CA ALA A 187 3.98 -11.81 -14.39
C ALA A 187 4.20 -12.31 -12.94
N LEU A 188 3.12 -12.69 -12.24
CA LEU A 188 3.21 -13.26 -10.90
C LEU A 188 3.82 -14.67 -10.92
N GLU A 189 3.49 -15.49 -11.92
CA GLU A 189 4.09 -16.82 -12.12
C GLU A 189 5.59 -16.69 -12.40
N ALA A 190 6.01 -15.76 -13.25
CA ALA A 190 7.42 -15.50 -13.51
C ALA A 190 8.16 -15.06 -12.24
N THR A 191 7.51 -14.20 -11.42
CA THR A 191 8.06 -13.81 -10.11
C THR A 191 8.22 -15.03 -9.19
N ASN A 192 7.21 -15.88 -9.10
CA ASN A 192 7.27 -17.11 -8.28
C ASN A 192 8.32 -18.10 -8.82
N GLN A 193 8.53 -18.15 -10.14
CA GLN A 193 9.57 -18.97 -10.75
C GLN A 193 10.97 -18.49 -10.35
N THR A 194 11.21 -17.19 -10.21
CA THR A 194 12.51 -16.70 -9.71
C THR A 194 12.76 -17.13 -8.27
N VAL A 195 11.70 -17.17 -7.42
CA VAL A 195 11.79 -17.70 -6.06
C VAL A 195 12.10 -19.18 -6.05
N PHE A 196 11.49 -19.96 -6.95
CA PHE A 196 11.80 -21.38 -7.10
C PHE A 196 13.26 -21.62 -7.47
N VAL A 197 13.78 -20.94 -8.50
CA VAL A 197 15.18 -21.04 -8.94
C VAL A 197 16.15 -20.64 -7.81
N LYS A 198 15.82 -19.62 -7.03
CA LYS A 198 16.60 -19.23 -5.85
C LYS A 198 16.66 -20.35 -4.84
N LEU A 199 15.53 -21.01 -4.54
CA LEU A 199 15.49 -22.13 -3.58
C LEU A 199 16.20 -23.36 -4.12
N GLU A 200 16.16 -23.63 -5.45
CA GLU A 200 16.96 -24.69 -6.07
C GLU A 200 18.47 -24.48 -5.84
N GLY A 201 18.94 -23.24 -6.02
CA GLY A 201 20.33 -22.88 -5.73
C GLY A 201 20.70 -23.12 -4.25
N ILE A 202 19.81 -22.73 -3.33
CA ILE A 202 19.99 -22.97 -1.88
C ILE A 202 20.00 -24.48 -1.59
N ARG A 203 19.06 -25.23 -2.16
CA ARG A 203 18.99 -26.67 -1.98
C ARG A 203 20.25 -27.36 -2.50
N LYS A 204 20.80 -26.93 -3.63
CA LYS A 204 22.08 -27.45 -4.13
C LYS A 204 23.21 -27.22 -3.12
N GLN A 205 23.34 -26.02 -2.57
CA GLN A 205 24.36 -25.72 -1.54
C GLN A 205 24.21 -26.64 -0.31
N LEU A 206 22.97 -26.93 0.12
CA LEU A 206 22.69 -27.85 1.22
C LEU A 206 23.09 -29.30 0.89
N LEU A 207 22.86 -29.73 -0.35
CA LEU A 207 23.30 -31.04 -0.84
C LEU A 207 24.82 -31.16 -0.95
N ASP A 208 25.50 -30.03 -1.24
CA ASP A 208 26.96 -29.89 -1.31
C ASP A 208 27.59 -29.77 0.10
N GLY A 209 26.79 -29.84 1.19
CA GLY A 209 27.26 -29.92 2.58
C GLY A 209 27.14 -28.63 3.38
N ALA A 210 26.46 -27.58 2.89
CA ALA A 210 26.19 -26.38 3.69
C ALA A 210 25.34 -26.73 4.92
N ASP A 211 25.59 -26.04 6.05
CA ASP A 211 24.79 -26.25 7.26
C ASP A 211 23.34 -25.79 7.07
N PHE A 212 22.40 -26.67 7.37
CA PHE A 212 20.98 -26.40 7.16
C PHE A 212 20.45 -25.29 8.11
N ALA A 213 20.86 -25.33 9.37
CA ALA A 213 20.38 -24.39 10.37
C ALA A 213 20.91 -22.97 10.12
N ASP A 214 22.19 -22.85 9.75
CA ASP A 214 22.77 -21.55 9.38
C ASP A 214 22.15 -21.00 8.08
N THR A 215 21.95 -21.88 7.10
CA THR A 215 21.24 -21.50 5.87
C THR A 215 19.83 -21.02 6.18
N ALA A 216 19.06 -21.75 7.01
CA ALA A 216 17.73 -21.36 7.42
C ALA A 216 17.69 -19.99 8.11
N ARG A 217 18.64 -19.72 9.03
CA ARG A 217 18.76 -18.42 9.71
C ARG A 217 18.96 -17.27 8.74
N ASN A 218 19.73 -17.49 7.69
CA ASN A 218 20.12 -16.45 6.75
C ASN A 218 19.09 -16.18 5.66
N VAL A 219 18.35 -17.21 5.21
CA VAL A 219 17.52 -17.08 3.99
C VAL A 219 16.05 -17.44 4.17
N SER A 220 15.67 -18.16 5.24
CA SER A 220 14.28 -18.55 5.44
C SER A 220 13.42 -17.35 5.86
N GLU A 221 12.26 -17.23 5.23
CA GLU A 221 11.27 -16.18 5.50
C GLU A 221 10.18 -16.64 6.50
N ASP A 222 10.42 -17.77 7.15
CA ASP A 222 9.58 -18.30 8.23
C ASP A 222 10.10 -17.86 9.61
N GLU A 223 9.21 -17.76 10.60
CA GLU A 223 9.62 -17.41 11.97
C GLU A 223 10.57 -18.42 12.60
N SER A 224 10.50 -19.68 12.19
CA SER A 224 11.41 -20.75 12.64
C SER A 224 12.87 -20.52 12.19
N ALA A 225 13.12 -19.62 11.24
CA ALA A 225 14.47 -19.23 10.80
C ALA A 225 15.39 -18.90 12.00
N LYS A 226 14.88 -18.16 13.00
CA LYS A 226 15.60 -17.82 14.23
C LYS A 226 16.10 -19.02 15.02
N LYS A 227 15.44 -20.20 14.83
CA LYS A 227 15.78 -21.49 15.45
C LYS A 227 16.43 -22.46 14.45
N GLY A 228 16.99 -21.93 13.34
CA GLY A 228 17.58 -22.77 12.29
C GLY A 228 16.56 -23.58 11.49
N GLY A 229 15.34 -23.06 11.40
CA GLY A 229 14.24 -23.71 10.69
C GLY A 229 13.53 -24.84 11.46
N ASP A 230 13.88 -25.09 12.72
CA ASP A 230 13.30 -26.17 13.53
C ASP A 230 11.81 -25.93 13.80
N LEU A 231 10.97 -26.86 13.34
CA LEU A 231 9.53 -26.86 13.54
C LEU A 231 9.09 -27.72 14.72
N GLY A 232 10.02 -28.50 15.32
CA GLY A 232 9.71 -29.45 16.37
C GLY A 232 9.23 -30.80 15.85
N GLU A 233 8.54 -31.56 16.71
CA GLU A 233 8.09 -32.93 16.46
C GLU A 233 6.63 -33.01 16.02
N PHE A 234 6.37 -33.91 15.08
CA PHE A 234 5.03 -34.12 14.53
C PHE A 234 4.70 -35.58 14.44
N THR A 235 3.43 -35.89 14.71
CA THR A 235 2.79 -37.17 14.34
C THR A 235 2.04 -37.03 13.02
N ARG A 236 1.69 -38.12 12.37
CA ARG A 236 0.85 -38.11 11.16
C ARG A 236 -0.47 -37.35 11.41
N GLY A 237 -0.93 -36.63 10.41
CA GLY A 237 -2.15 -35.79 10.46
C GLY A 237 -2.05 -34.51 11.24
N LYS A 238 -0.86 -34.11 11.75
CA LYS A 238 -0.64 -32.89 12.55
C LYS A 238 0.19 -31.79 11.82
N MET A 239 0.49 -31.98 10.55
CA MET A 239 1.24 -31.03 9.73
C MET A 239 0.50 -30.65 8.45
N LEU A 240 1.09 -29.76 7.65
CA LEU A 240 0.57 -29.49 6.31
C LEU A 240 0.58 -30.77 5.49
N ARG A 241 -0.52 -31.01 4.76
CA ARG A 241 -0.67 -32.23 3.94
C ARG A 241 0.49 -32.45 2.97
N ASP A 242 0.98 -31.34 2.38
CA ASP A 242 2.09 -31.36 1.43
C ASP A 242 3.44 -31.77 2.07
N PHE A 243 3.57 -31.61 3.40
CA PHE A 243 4.76 -31.98 4.14
C PHE A 243 4.72 -33.44 4.61
N GLU A 244 3.52 -34.00 4.79
CA GLU A 244 3.36 -35.29 5.47
C GLU A 244 4.06 -36.45 4.75
N ALA A 245 3.82 -36.58 3.45
CA ALA A 245 4.46 -37.66 2.70
C ALA A 245 6.00 -37.52 2.70
N PRO A 246 6.61 -36.37 2.33
CA PRO A 246 8.05 -36.20 2.40
C PRO A 246 8.62 -36.41 3.82
N ALA A 247 7.97 -35.89 4.85
CA ALA A 247 8.43 -35.94 6.23
C ALA A 247 8.55 -37.39 6.75
N PHE A 248 7.60 -38.24 6.39
CA PHE A 248 7.57 -39.63 6.89
C PHE A 248 8.24 -40.67 5.97
N THR A 249 8.66 -40.26 4.75
CA THR A 249 9.38 -41.13 3.83
C THR A 249 10.85 -40.81 3.68
N GLN A 250 11.22 -39.54 3.93
CA GLN A 250 12.59 -39.03 3.77
C GLN A 250 13.52 -39.65 4.84
N GLU A 251 14.74 -39.99 4.49
CA GLU A 251 15.78 -40.42 5.42
C GLU A 251 16.16 -39.30 6.40
N VAL A 252 16.49 -39.71 7.64
CA VAL A 252 16.97 -38.77 8.66
C VAL A 252 18.29 -38.13 8.22
N GLY A 253 18.39 -36.83 8.29
CA GLY A 253 19.56 -36.07 7.87
C GLY A 253 19.57 -35.67 6.40
N ALA A 254 18.76 -36.29 5.54
CA ALA A 254 18.70 -35.92 4.12
C ALA A 254 17.99 -34.58 3.87
N VAL A 255 18.40 -33.87 2.83
CA VAL A 255 17.74 -32.68 2.32
C VAL A 255 16.70 -33.07 1.28
N GLY A 256 15.44 -32.82 1.56
CA GLY A 256 14.31 -33.22 0.71
C GLY A 256 14.18 -32.42 -0.60
N PRO A 257 13.18 -32.79 -1.41
CA PRO A 257 12.83 -32.06 -2.61
C PRO A 257 12.20 -30.70 -2.23
N ILE A 258 12.08 -29.80 -3.22
CA ILE A 258 11.31 -28.57 -3.08
C ILE A 258 9.82 -28.91 -3.08
N ILE A 259 9.11 -28.43 -2.06
CA ILE A 259 7.68 -28.61 -1.87
C ILE A 259 7.00 -27.26 -2.07
N ARG A 260 5.94 -27.23 -2.88
CA ARG A 260 5.10 -26.05 -3.04
C ARG A 260 3.91 -26.13 -2.07
N THR A 261 3.66 -25.06 -1.35
CA THR A 261 2.45 -24.87 -0.53
C THR A 261 1.81 -23.52 -0.84
N ARG A 262 0.68 -23.21 -0.19
CA ARG A 262 0.05 -21.88 -0.28
C ARG A 262 0.91 -20.75 0.28
N TYR A 263 1.94 -21.04 1.07
CA TYR A 263 2.84 -20.06 1.67
C TYR A 263 4.06 -19.76 0.79
N GLY A 264 4.46 -20.71 -0.05
CA GLY A 264 5.65 -20.60 -0.89
C GLY A 264 6.28 -21.96 -1.20
N TYR A 265 7.58 -21.88 -1.49
CA TYR A 265 8.42 -23.06 -1.72
C TYR A 265 9.21 -23.41 -0.47
N HIS A 266 9.27 -24.67 -0.16
CA HIS A 266 9.94 -25.19 1.04
C HIS A 266 10.95 -26.27 0.69
N VAL A 267 12.02 -26.35 1.47
CA VAL A 267 12.91 -27.50 1.56
C VAL A 267 12.85 -28.03 2.98
N LEU A 268 12.62 -29.33 3.15
CA LEU A 268 12.55 -30.00 4.44
C LEU A 268 13.82 -30.79 4.70
N LYS A 269 14.17 -30.88 6.00
CA LYS A 269 15.14 -31.84 6.53
C LYS A 269 14.53 -32.57 7.74
N VAL A 270 14.41 -33.90 7.68
CA VAL A 270 14.06 -34.69 8.84
C VAL A 270 15.30 -34.81 9.72
N THR A 271 15.23 -34.27 10.94
CA THR A 271 16.37 -34.26 11.87
C THR A 271 16.36 -35.43 12.86
N ALA A 272 15.17 -35.97 13.15
CA ALA A 272 15.02 -37.17 13.96
C ALA A 272 13.73 -37.92 13.58
N ARG A 273 13.70 -39.22 13.87
CA ARG A 273 12.51 -40.07 13.71
C ARG A 273 12.44 -41.08 14.88
N THR A 274 11.29 -41.12 15.54
CA THR A 274 10.98 -42.10 16.56
C THR A 274 9.94 -43.08 15.98
N PRO A 275 10.27 -44.37 15.85
CA PRO A 275 9.32 -45.36 15.32
C PRO A 275 8.09 -45.50 16.20
N ALA A 276 6.98 -45.95 15.58
CA ALA A 276 5.79 -46.29 16.33
C ALA A 276 6.06 -47.54 17.24
N VAL A 277 5.52 -47.50 18.45
CA VAL A 277 5.52 -48.63 19.35
C VAL A 277 4.08 -49.18 19.47
N PRO A 278 3.84 -50.45 19.14
CA PRO A 278 2.53 -51.05 19.29
C PRO A 278 2.05 -51.05 20.75
N ALA A 279 0.74 -51.03 20.96
CA ALA A 279 0.17 -51.23 22.30
C ALA A 279 0.53 -52.60 22.86
N THR A 280 0.76 -52.67 24.16
CA THR A 280 0.90 -53.90 24.92
C THR A 280 -0.16 -53.93 26.01
N ASP A 281 -0.32 -55.08 26.71
CA ASP A 281 -1.30 -55.19 27.80
C ASP A 281 -1.07 -54.18 28.94
N SER A 282 0.16 -53.61 29.02
CA SER A 282 0.57 -52.69 30.09
C SER A 282 0.88 -51.26 29.61
N SER A 283 0.85 -51.00 28.29
CA SER A 283 1.21 -49.71 27.74
C SER A 283 0.40 -49.33 26.48
N PRO A 284 -0.10 -48.10 26.34
CA PRO A 284 -0.78 -47.65 25.13
C PRO A 284 0.19 -47.58 23.94
N ALA A 285 -0.35 -47.61 22.72
CA ALA A 285 0.43 -47.42 21.50
C ALA A 285 1.05 -45.99 21.46
N VAL A 286 2.31 -45.92 21.05
CA VAL A 286 2.99 -44.68 20.79
C VAL A 286 3.07 -44.44 19.27
N PRO A 287 2.55 -43.35 18.72
CA PRO A 287 2.61 -43.13 17.29
C PRO A 287 4.04 -42.77 16.83
N GLU A 288 4.33 -43.08 15.55
CA GLU A 288 5.55 -42.59 14.91
C GLU A 288 5.62 -41.07 14.96
N THR A 289 6.79 -40.51 15.32
CA THR A 289 7.06 -39.05 15.29
C THR A 289 8.27 -38.76 14.42
N VAL A 290 8.24 -37.57 13.80
CA VAL A 290 9.36 -37.00 13.04
C VAL A 290 9.63 -35.59 13.51
N ARG A 291 10.91 -35.26 13.71
CA ARG A 291 11.35 -33.87 13.93
C ARG A 291 11.81 -33.25 12.63
N LEU A 292 11.33 -32.07 12.33
CA LEU A 292 11.54 -31.40 11.05
C LEU A 292 12.21 -30.04 11.22
N SER A 293 13.10 -29.75 10.29
CA SER A 293 13.50 -28.38 9.99
C SER A 293 13.13 -28.01 8.57
N HIS A 294 12.81 -26.75 8.30
CA HIS A 294 12.50 -26.28 6.96
C HIS A 294 13.13 -24.93 6.63
N ILE A 295 13.23 -24.66 5.34
CA ILE A 295 13.51 -23.35 4.77
C ILE A 295 12.32 -22.99 3.90
N LEU A 296 11.75 -21.80 4.14
CA LEU A 296 10.64 -21.24 3.35
C LEU A 296 11.12 -20.01 2.59
N LEU A 297 10.87 -19.97 1.30
CA LEU A 297 10.81 -18.73 0.53
C LEU A 297 9.37 -18.48 0.09
N LYS A 298 8.82 -17.33 0.47
CA LYS A 298 7.42 -16.96 0.22
C LYS A 298 7.19 -16.67 -1.26
N THR A 299 6.01 -17.03 -1.75
CA THR A 299 5.55 -16.71 -3.11
C THR A 299 4.41 -15.70 -3.05
N VAL A 300 4.20 -15.01 -4.16
CA VAL A 300 3.01 -14.18 -4.31
C VAL A 300 1.81 -15.09 -4.60
N PRO A 301 0.74 -15.04 -3.80
CA PRO A 301 -0.46 -15.82 -4.06
C PRO A 301 -1.10 -15.43 -5.38
N ILE A 302 -1.38 -16.42 -6.22
CA ILE A 302 -2.11 -16.27 -7.48
C ILE A 302 -3.57 -16.63 -7.19
N ASP A 303 -4.35 -15.60 -6.90
CA ASP A 303 -5.77 -15.67 -6.60
C ASP A 303 -6.55 -14.75 -7.53
N HIS A 304 -7.58 -15.28 -8.19
CA HIS A 304 -8.36 -14.56 -9.21
C HIS A 304 -8.93 -13.24 -8.68
N LYS A 305 -9.49 -13.26 -7.46
CA LYS A 305 -10.06 -12.05 -6.84
C LYS A 305 -8.98 -11.00 -6.59
N ARG A 306 -7.83 -11.39 -6.05
CA ARG A 306 -6.70 -10.46 -5.82
C ARG A 306 -6.15 -9.88 -7.11
N ILE A 307 -6.03 -10.70 -8.15
CA ILE A 307 -5.59 -10.27 -9.48
C ILE A 307 -6.58 -9.24 -10.02
N THR A 308 -7.86 -9.55 -10.04
CA THR A 308 -8.91 -8.65 -10.52
C THR A 308 -8.96 -7.34 -9.71
N ASP A 309 -8.86 -7.40 -8.38
CA ASP A 309 -8.84 -6.23 -7.51
C ASP A 309 -7.58 -5.36 -7.77
N THR A 310 -6.44 -5.99 -8.06
CA THR A 310 -5.18 -5.29 -8.38
C THR A 310 -5.28 -4.58 -9.71
N ILE A 311 -5.75 -5.26 -10.77
CA ILE A 311 -5.97 -4.68 -12.08
C ILE A 311 -6.99 -3.54 -12.01
N ALA A 312 -8.11 -3.75 -11.29
CA ALA A 312 -9.13 -2.72 -11.12
C ALA A 312 -8.55 -1.44 -10.50
N ARG A 313 -7.70 -1.59 -9.48
CA ARG A 313 -7.04 -0.45 -8.82
C ARG A 313 -6.06 0.25 -9.74
N GLN A 314 -5.23 -0.51 -10.45
CA GLN A 314 -4.25 0.04 -11.38
C GLN A 314 -4.95 0.81 -12.51
N LYS A 315 -5.89 0.19 -13.22
CA LYS A 315 -6.65 0.83 -14.29
C LYS A 315 -7.46 2.03 -13.81
N TYR A 316 -8.00 1.98 -12.59
CA TYR A 316 -8.68 3.13 -12.01
C TYR A 316 -7.73 4.30 -11.81
N ASN A 317 -6.56 4.08 -11.22
CA ASN A 317 -5.57 5.13 -11.01
C ASN A 317 -5.10 5.72 -12.34
N GLU A 318 -4.74 4.87 -13.31
CA GLU A 318 -4.38 5.31 -14.66
C GLU A 318 -5.51 6.11 -15.34
N GLY A 319 -6.74 5.65 -15.20
CA GLY A 319 -7.93 6.34 -15.72
C GLY A 319 -8.15 7.71 -15.07
N VAL A 320 -7.92 7.84 -13.75
CA VAL A 320 -7.99 9.12 -13.05
C VAL A 320 -6.86 10.06 -13.53
N ASP A 321 -5.64 9.54 -13.69
CA ASP A 321 -4.50 10.33 -14.18
C ASP A 321 -4.74 10.87 -15.60
N VAL A 322 -5.25 10.03 -16.49
CA VAL A 322 -5.61 10.43 -17.86
C VAL A 322 -6.73 11.47 -17.83
N TYR A 323 -7.80 11.19 -17.10
CA TYR A 323 -8.95 12.10 -17.00
C TYR A 323 -8.56 13.47 -16.44
N PHE A 324 -7.78 13.49 -15.37
CA PHE A 324 -7.29 14.74 -14.78
C PHE A 324 -6.34 15.47 -15.73
N ARG A 325 -5.44 14.78 -16.43
CA ARG A 325 -4.53 15.37 -17.43
C ARG A 325 -5.31 16.09 -18.54
N ASP A 326 -6.35 15.45 -19.04
CA ASP A 326 -7.20 16.03 -20.09
C ASP A 326 -7.96 17.28 -19.62
N LEU A 327 -8.43 17.28 -18.38
CA LEU A 327 -9.08 18.45 -17.77
C LEU A 327 -8.08 19.57 -17.50
N LYS A 328 -6.93 19.21 -16.95
CA LYS A 328 -5.85 20.15 -16.63
C LYS A 328 -5.32 20.87 -17.88
N ALA A 329 -5.23 20.18 -19.03
CA ALA A 329 -4.81 20.77 -20.29
C ALA A 329 -5.77 21.87 -20.79
N LYS A 330 -7.00 21.90 -20.30
CA LYS A 330 -8.02 22.90 -20.64
C LYS A 330 -8.12 24.03 -19.60
N ALA A 331 -7.54 23.81 -18.42
CA ALA A 331 -7.58 24.74 -17.32
C ALA A 331 -6.50 25.82 -17.45
N ARG A 332 -6.85 27.05 -17.03
CA ARG A 332 -5.87 28.11 -16.86
C ARG A 332 -5.27 28.03 -15.46
N ILE A 333 -4.00 27.62 -15.38
CA ILE A 333 -3.28 27.43 -14.12
C ILE A 333 -2.08 28.38 -14.08
N GLU A 334 -1.99 29.18 -13.03
CA GLU A 334 -0.90 30.09 -12.77
C GLU A 334 -0.35 29.82 -11.37
N CYS A 335 0.92 29.41 -11.26
CA CYS A 335 1.64 29.35 -9.98
C CYS A 335 2.52 30.59 -9.85
N LEU A 336 2.21 31.42 -8.86
CA LEU A 336 2.91 32.68 -8.65
C LEU A 336 4.05 32.55 -7.63
N LEU A 337 3.98 31.54 -6.76
CA LEU A 337 4.97 31.30 -5.71
C LEU A 337 6.18 30.49 -6.21
N TYR A 338 5.95 29.47 -7.02
CA TYR A 338 6.99 28.57 -7.50
C TYR A 338 7.01 28.53 -9.03
N LYS A 339 7.96 29.23 -9.63
CA LYS A 339 8.10 29.33 -11.10
C LYS A 339 8.52 28.00 -11.75
N ASP A 340 9.09 27.08 -10.98
CA ASP A 340 9.53 25.76 -11.40
C ASP A 340 8.43 24.69 -11.30
N MET A 341 7.29 24.99 -10.68
CA MET A 341 6.16 24.05 -10.64
C MET A 341 5.49 24.00 -12.02
N THR A 342 5.60 22.83 -12.63
CA THR A 342 4.86 22.47 -13.86
C THR A 342 3.66 21.60 -13.49
N PHE A 343 2.53 21.88 -14.11
CA PHE A 343 1.27 21.15 -13.86
C PHE A 343 0.83 20.35 -15.08
#